data_0be644e395c644f0209e343ba400b60a
#
_entry.id   0be644e395c644f0209e343ba400b60a
#
_cell.length_a   1.000
_cell.length_b   1.000
_cell.length_c   1.000
_cell.angle_alpha   90.00
_cell.angle_beta   90.00
_cell.angle_gamma   90.00
#
_symmetry.space_group_name_H-M   'P 1'
#
loop_
_entity.id
_entity.type
_entity.pdbx_description
1 polymer ?
#
loop_
_entity_poly.entity_id
_entity_poly.type
_entity_poly.pdbx_seq_one_letter_code
_entity_poly.pdbx_strand_id
1 'polypeptide(L)'
;MITVVIADRMGKGQNVAKGVEAAGARAVVVPGMGADMRLGDVMQQENADMGISFSGSGGAGALTASTKYGYPERHGMRSIEEGVTAINDGKTVLGFGFMDQEELGKRLVEAFEKKHN
;
A
#
# COMPACT_ATOMS: atom_id res chain seq x y z
N MET A 1 9.03 -11.60 -8.05
CA MET A 1 8.39 -10.31 -8.39
C MET A 1 7.65 -9.79 -7.18
N ILE A 2 7.84 -8.51 -6.87
CA ILE A 2 7.14 -7.86 -5.76
C ILE A 2 5.66 -7.70 -6.12
N THR A 3 4.76 -8.06 -5.22
CA THR A 3 3.33 -7.89 -5.38
C THR A 3 2.81 -6.88 -4.36
N VAL A 4 2.10 -5.87 -4.84
CA VAL A 4 1.54 -4.79 -4.02
C VAL A 4 0.03 -4.77 -4.20
N VAL A 5 -0.71 -4.92 -3.09
CA VAL A 5 -2.17 -4.82 -3.10
C VAL A 5 -2.54 -3.37 -2.75
N ILE A 6 -3.41 -2.78 -3.55
CA ILE A 6 -3.81 -1.38 -3.40
C ILE A 6 -5.32 -1.32 -3.21
N ALA A 7 -5.75 -0.77 -2.08
CA ALA A 7 -7.17 -0.57 -1.82
C ALA A 7 -7.62 0.70 -2.54
N ASP A 8 -8.35 0.52 -3.64
CA ASP A 8 -8.84 1.61 -4.49
C ASP A 8 -10.22 2.06 -4.04
N ARG A 9 -10.25 2.81 -2.95
CA ARG A 9 -11.51 3.37 -2.46
C ARG A 9 -11.84 4.62 -3.26
N MET A 10 -13.02 4.62 -3.91
CA MET A 10 -13.51 5.77 -4.67
C MET A 10 -12.57 6.20 -5.80
N GLY A 11 -11.92 5.25 -6.45
CA GLY A 11 -11.00 5.55 -7.55
C GLY A 11 -9.62 6.05 -7.12
N LYS A 12 -9.31 5.99 -5.84
CA LYS A 12 -8.01 6.43 -5.31
C LYS A 12 -7.08 5.22 -5.17
N GLY A 13 -6.25 4.99 -6.15
CA GLY A 13 -5.33 3.85 -6.18
C GLY A 13 -4.84 3.54 -7.57
N GLN A 14 -5.51 4.07 -8.60
CA GLN A 14 -5.16 3.76 -9.99
C GLN A 14 -3.81 4.35 -10.40
N ASN A 15 -3.49 5.55 -9.95
CA ASN A 15 -2.21 6.18 -10.28
C ASN A 15 -1.06 5.52 -9.53
N VAL A 16 -1.27 5.18 -8.26
CA VAL A 16 -0.28 4.43 -7.50
C VAL A 16 0.00 3.08 -8.17
N ALA A 17 -1.05 2.41 -8.67
CA ALA A 17 -0.89 1.14 -9.38
C ALA A 17 0.00 1.31 -10.60
N LYS A 18 -0.17 2.40 -11.36
CA LYS A 18 0.69 2.68 -12.52
C LYS A 18 2.15 2.85 -12.10
N GLY A 19 2.40 3.54 -11.00
CA GLY A 19 3.74 3.71 -10.47
C GLY A 19 4.38 2.40 -10.02
N VAL A 20 3.59 1.55 -9.37
CA VAL A 20 4.03 0.21 -8.96
C VAL A 20 4.47 -0.60 -10.18
N GLU A 21 3.64 -0.61 -11.21
CA GLU A 21 3.93 -1.35 -12.44
C GLU A 21 5.13 -0.76 -13.19
N ALA A 22 5.23 0.56 -13.22
CA ALA A 22 6.37 1.23 -13.86
C ALA A 22 7.70 0.87 -13.17
N ALA A 23 7.68 0.56 -11.89
CA ALA A 23 8.85 0.13 -11.14
C ALA A 23 9.12 -1.38 -11.26
N GLY A 24 8.34 -2.10 -12.07
CA GLY A 24 8.56 -3.52 -12.34
C GLY A 24 7.86 -4.47 -11.36
N ALA A 25 6.97 -3.97 -10.52
CA ALA A 25 6.23 -4.81 -9.59
C ALA A 25 4.82 -5.10 -10.11
N ARG A 26 4.16 -6.06 -9.49
CA ARG A 26 2.78 -6.43 -9.82
C ARG A 26 1.83 -5.66 -8.90
N ALA A 27 0.86 -4.97 -9.50
CA ALA A 27 -0.17 -4.25 -8.75
C ALA A 27 -1.48 -5.04 -8.78
N VAL A 28 -2.07 -5.24 -7.60
CA VAL A 28 -3.40 -5.87 -7.48
C VAL A 28 -4.32 -4.82 -6.85
N VAL A 29 -5.24 -4.31 -7.65
CA VAL A 29 -6.14 -3.24 -7.21
C VAL A 29 -7.43 -3.84 -6.69
N VAL A 30 -7.80 -3.49 -5.46
CA VAL A 30 -9.05 -3.91 -4.84
C VAL A 30 -10.04 -2.75 -4.95
N PRO A 31 -11.06 -2.85 -5.80
CA PRO A 31 -11.97 -1.73 -6.03
C PRO A 31 -13.12 -1.70 -5.02
N GLY A 32 -13.82 -0.58 -5.00
CA GLY A 32 -15.08 -0.44 -4.29
C GLY A 32 -14.97 0.22 -2.93
N MET A 33 -16.13 0.50 -2.34
CA MET A 33 -16.19 1.22 -1.07
C MET A 33 -15.69 0.39 0.10
N GLY A 34 -15.70 -0.92 0.00
CA GLY A 34 -15.19 -1.81 1.03
C GLY A 34 -13.72 -2.21 0.85
N ALA A 35 -13.01 -1.55 -0.06
CA ALA A 35 -11.63 -1.93 -0.40
C ALA A 35 -10.70 -1.94 0.81
N ASP A 36 -10.79 -0.92 1.68
CA ASP A 36 -9.94 -0.84 2.86
C ASP A 36 -10.10 -2.05 3.77
N MET A 37 -11.33 -2.53 3.94
CA MET A 37 -11.59 -3.67 4.83
C MET A 37 -11.11 -4.98 4.23
N ARG A 38 -10.92 -5.03 2.92
CA ARG A 38 -10.50 -6.23 2.20
C ARG A 38 -9.00 -6.27 1.92
N LEU A 39 -8.28 -5.21 2.24
CA LEU A 39 -6.85 -5.11 1.93
C LEU A 39 -6.07 -6.32 2.45
N GLY A 40 -6.19 -6.60 3.74
CA GLY A 40 -5.47 -7.72 4.35
C GLY A 40 -5.88 -9.07 3.78
N ASP A 41 -7.18 -9.26 3.52
CA ASP A 41 -7.68 -10.51 2.95
C ASP A 41 -7.07 -10.78 1.58
N VAL A 42 -7.02 -9.76 0.73
CA VAL A 42 -6.44 -9.89 -0.61
C VAL A 42 -4.93 -10.07 -0.53
N MET A 43 -4.26 -9.40 0.41
CA MET A 43 -2.83 -9.63 0.63
C MET A 43 -2.54 -11.09 0.95
N GLN A 44 -3.37 -11.72 1.77
CA GLN A 44 -3.21 -13.14 2.10
C GLN A 44 -3.44 -14.01 0.87
N GLN A 45 -4.49 -13.74 0.11
CA GLN A 45 -4.82 -14.50 -1.10
C GLN A 45 -3.71 -14.43 -2.14
N GLU A 46 -3.11 -13.25 -2.29
CA GLU A 46 -2.09 -12.98 -3.32
C GLU A 46 -0.66 -13.23 -2.82
N ASN A 47 -0.49 -13.56 -1.56
CA ASN A 47 0.82 -13.67 -0.93
C ASN A 47 1.64 -12.40 -1.18
N ALA A 48 1.04 -11.25 -0.92
CA ALA A 48 1.59 -9.95 -1.29
C ALA A 48 2.72 -9.51 -0.36
N ASP A 49 3.64 -8.72 -0.91
CA ASP A 49 4.76 -8.15 -0.17
C ASP A 49 4.38 -6.86 0.55
N MET A 50 3.49 -6.08 -0.05
CA MET A 50 3.05 -4.81 0.51
C MET A 50 1.56 -4.60 0.27
N GLY A 51 0.96 -3.78 1.14
CA GLY A 51 -0.41 -3.30 0.97
C GLY A 51 -0.47 -1.80 1.18
N ILE A 52 -1.30 -1.12 0.39
CA ILE A 52 -1.49 0.33 0.45
C ILE A 52 -2.96 0.64 0.59
N SER A 53 -3.28 1.50 1.55
CA SER A 53 -4.65 1.93 1.83
C SER A 53 -4.74 3.45 1.78
N PHE A 54 -5.85 3.96 1.24
CA PHE A 54 -6.14 5.39 1.19
C PHE A 54 -7.47 5.70 1.85
N SER A 55 -7.49 6.73 2.68
CA SER A 55 -8.76 7.24 3.23
C SER A 55 -8.57 8.65 3.77
N GLY A 56 -9.67 9.33 4.04
CA GLY A 56 -9.63 10.66 4.65
C GLY A 56 -8.99 10.66 6.05
N SER A 57 -9.02 9.52 6.73
CA SER A 57 -8.42 9.36 8.06
C SER A 57 -6.97 8.86 8.01
N GLY A 58 -6.36 8.79 6.83
CA GLY A 58 -4.96 8.38 6.69
C GLY A 58 -4.74 6.91 6.41
N GLY A 59 -5.76 6.22 5.84
CA GLY A 59 -5.60 4.83 5.44
C GLY A 59 -5.90 3.84 6.54
N ALA A 60 -7.11 3.89 7.08
CA ALA A 60 -7.54 3.00 8.17
C ALA A 60 -7.50 1.51 7.80
N GLY A 61 -7.51 1.19 6.50
CA GLY A 61 -7.38 -0.20 6.05
C GLY A 61 -6.07 -0.84 6.46
N ALA A 62 -5.01 -0.05 6.60
CA ALA A 62 -3.73 -0.57 7.08
C ALA A 62 -3.86 -1.09 8.51
N LEU A 63 -4.52 -0.33 9.38
CA LEU A 63 -4.75 -0.77 10.76
C LEU A 63 -5.61 -2.02 10.81
N THR A 64 -6.67 -2.09 9.99
CA THR A 64 -7.55 -3.25 9.92
C THR A 64 -6.78 -4.50 9.49
N ALA A 65 -5.94 -4.41 8.47
CA ALA A 65 -5.13 -5.52 8.00
C ALA A 65 -4.16 -6.00 9.09
N SER A 66 -3.54 -5.06 9.79
CA SER A 66 -2.62 -5.37 10.89
C SER A 66 -3.34 -6.08 12.03
N THR A 67 -4.51 -5.58 12.42
CA THR A 67 -5.30 -6.17 13.51
C THR A 67 -5.70 -7.61 13.18
N LYS A 68 -6.07 -7.87 11.94
CA LYS A 68 -6.55 -9.19 11.53
C LYS A 68 -5.42 -10.20 11.30
N TYR A 69 -4.33 -9.76 10.70
CA TYR A 69 -3.27 -10.67 10.24
C TYR A 69 -1.89 -10.42 10.85
N GLY A 70 -1.74 -9.38 11.65
CA GLY A 70 -0.45 -9.10 12.30
C GLY A 70 0.60 -8.44 11.42
N TYR A 71 0.21 -7.87 10.29
CA TYR A 71 1.17 -7.16 9.43
C TYR A 71 1.76 -5.94 10.15
N PRO A 72 3.07 -5.71 10.03
CA PRO A 72 3.64 -4.43 10.51
C PRO A 72 3.09 -3.30 9.66
N GLU A 73 2.46 -2.30 10.30
CA GLU A 73 1.75 -1.25 9.60
C GLU A 73 2.11 0.14 10.12
N ARG A 74 1.90 1.13 9.26
CA ARG A 74 1.88 2.54 9.63
C ARG A 74 0.80 3.23 8.81
N HIS A 75 -0.03 4.03 9.45
CA HIS A 75 -1.09 4.79 8.78
C HIS A 75 -0.99 6.26 9.16
N GLY A 76 -1.88 7.08 8.61
CA GLY A 76 -1.88 8.52 8.88
C GLY A 76 -0.78 9.27 8.14
N MET A 77 -0.18 8.66 7.14
CA MET A 77 0.91 9.29 6.39
C MET A 77 0.37 10.24 5.32
N ARG A 78 1.12 11.30 5.08
CA ARG A 78 0.72 12.35 4.14
C ARG A 78 1.84 12.79 3.21
N SER A 79 2.90 12.00 3.12
CA SER A 79 4.00 12.29 2.20
C SER A 79 4.64 11.00 1.72
N ILE A 80 5.29 11.07 0.57
CA ILE A 80 6.06 9.94 0.02
C ILE A 80 7.20 9.59 0.98
N GLU A 81 7.85 10.60 1.54
CA GLU A 81 9.00 10.37 2.43
C GLU A 81 8.61 9.60 3.69
N GLU A 82 7.43 9.86 4.24
CA GLU A 82 6.94 9.08 5.37
C GLU A 82 6.77 7.61 4.98
N GLY A 83 6.26 7.35 3.78
CA GLY A 83 6.08 5.99 3.28
C GLY A 83 7.42 5.27 3.12
N VAL A 84 8.41 5.94 2.53
CA VAL A 84 9.75 5.38 2.38
C VAL A 84 10.37 5.06 3.75
N THR A 85 10.23 5.97 4.71
CA THR A 85 10.72 5.75 6.07
C THR A 85 10.02 4.54 6.71
N ALA A 86 8.72 4.40 6.53
CA ALA A 86 7.98 3.26 7.07
C ALA A 86 8.50 1.94 6.51
N ILE A 87 8.77 1.87 5.21
CA ILE A 87 9.34 0.67 4.60
C ILE A 87 10.72 0.36 5.18
N ASN A 88 11.54 1.39 5.34
CA ASN A 88 12.87 1.21 5.93
C ASN A 88 12.79 0.72 7.38
N ASP A 89 11.72 1.05 8.08
CA ASP A 89 11.46 0.58 9.44
C ASP A 89 10.82 -0.81 9.48
N GLY A 90 10.63 -1.46 8.34
CA GLY A 90 10.09 -2.81 8.26
C GLY A 90 8.59 -2.91 8.12
N LYS A 91 7.90 -1.80 7.90
CA LYS A 91 6.44 -1.82 7.70
C LYS A 91 6.11 -2.33 6.31
N THR A 92 5.06 -3.13 6.20
CA THR A 92 4.63 -3.70 4.92
C THR A 92 3.22 -3.26 4.53
N VAL A 93 2.43 -2.75 5.46
CA VAL A 93 1.10 -2.23 5.16
C VAL A 93 1.08 -0.75 5.51
N LEU A 94 0.75 0.07 4.51
CA LEU A 94 0.95 1.52 4.56
C LEU A 94 -0.37 2.24 4.31
N GLY A 95 -0.73 3.13 5.21
CA GLY A 95 -1.94 3.94 5.10
C GLY A 95 -1.63 5.41 4.87
N PHE A 96 -2.28 5.99 3.87
CA PHE A 96 -2.09 7.39 3.50
C PHE A 96 -3.41 8.13 3.45
N GLY A 97 -3.37 9.43 3.67
CA GLY A 97 -4.42 10.31 3.18
C GLY A 97 -4.47 10.21 1.67
N PHE A 98 -5.49 10.77 1.03
CA PHE A 98 -5.65 10.62 -0.42
C PHE A 98 -4.44 11.21 -1.17
N MET A 99 -3.54 10.33 -1.56
CA MET A 99 -2.30 10.66 -2.27
C MET A 99 -2.09 9.71 -3.45
N ASP A 100 -3.10 9.58 -4.29
CA ASP A 100 -3.04 8.67 -5.43
C ASP A 100 -2.14 9.22 -6.53
N GLN A 101 -0.83 9.02 -6.39
CA GLN A 101 0.20 9.54 -7.28
C GLN A 101 1.07 8.41 -7.79
N GLU A 102 1.43 8.45 -9.07
CA GLU A 102 2.35 7.47 -9.65
C GLU A 102 3.68 7.45 -8.91
N GLU A 103 4.20 8.63 -8.56
CA GLU A 103 5.49 8.74 -7.86
C GLU A 103 5.47 8.01 -6.53
N LEU A 104 4.35 8.02 -5.82
CA LEU A 104 4.23 7.28 -4.57
C LEU A 104 4.44 5.78 -4.81
N GLY A 105 3.74 5.20 -5.77
CA GLY A 105 3.86 3.78 -6.08
C GLY A 105 5.27 3.40 -6.48
N LYS A 106 5.88 4.18 -7.34
CA LYS A 106 7.24 3.95 -7.80
C LYS A 106 8.26 4.00 -6.65
N ARG A 107 8.18 5.05 -5.83
CA ARG A 107 9.12 5.25 -4.73
C ARG A 107 8.99 4.17 -3.66
N LEU A 108 7.77 3.70 -3.40
CA LEU A 108 7.56 2.63 -2.41
C LEU A 108 8.16 1.30 -2.89
N VAL A 109 7.96 0.96 -4.16
CA VAL A 109 8.55 -0.26 -4.72
C VAL A 109 10.08 -0.19 -4.68
N GLU A 110 10.65 0.94 -5.08
CA GLU A 110 12.10 1.14 -5.06
C GLU A 110 12.67 1.00 -3.65
N ALA A 111 11.99 1.58 -2.66
CA ALA A 111 12.41 1.48 -1.26
C ALA A 111 12.35 0.04 -0.75
N PHE A 112 11.29 -0.68 -1.10
CA PHE A 112 11.13 -2.07 -0.71
C PHE A 112 12.23 -2.95 -1.33
N GLU A 113 12.49 -2.78 -2.62
CA GLU A 113 13.56 -3.52 -3.31
C GLU A 113 14.91 -3.26 -2.66
N LYS A 114 15.21 -2.00 -2.37
CA LYS A 114 16.49 -1.61 -1.78
C LYS A 114 16.67 -2.23 -0.39
N LYS A 115 15.62 -2.27 0.41
CA LYS A 115 15.67 -2.83 1.75
C LYS A 115 15.88 -4.34 1.74
N HIS A 116 15.31 -5.03 0.76
CA HIS A 116 15.31 -6.49 0.71
C HIS A 116 16.33 -7.10 -0.26
N ASN A 117 17.19 -6.30 -0.81
CA ASN A 117 18.28 -6.77 -1.69
C ASN A 117 19.58 -6.92 -0.94
#